data_c7a968a99ca4ce6c5c4447d50f160dcf
#
_entry.id   c7a968a99ca4ce6c5c4447d50f160dcf
#
_cell.length_a   1.000
_cell.length_b   1.000
_cell.length_c   1.000
_cell.angle_alpha   90.00
_cell.angle_beta   90.00
_cell.angle_gamma   90.00
#
_symmetry.space_group_name_H-M   'P 1'
#
loop_
_entity.id
_entity.type
_entity.pdbx_description
1 polymer ?
#
loop_
_entity_poly.entity_id
_entity_poly.type
_entity_poly.pdbx_seq_one_letter_code
_entity_poly.pdbx_strand_id
1 'polypeptide(L)'
;KKEVSSPSSMPDKTYKKERPVNKKRDEDPHNKDKRNRYRQPDFEFEGIIETEGVLDTMSEGYGFLRSSDFNYLSSPDDVYVSQSQIRLFGLKTGDTVHGTVRPPKEGEKYFPLIKVNKINGIDPKIVRDRVSFEHLTPLFPDKKFNLAEKNNTISTRIIDLFSPIGKGQ
;
A
#
# COMPACT_ATOMS: atom_id res chain seq x y z
N LYS A 1 33.80 -48.88 -35.65
CA LYS A 1 34.35 -50.05 -34.94
C LYS A 1 34.21 -49.87 -33.45
N LYS A 2 33.48 -50.82 -32.87
CA LYS A 2 33.23 -51.29 -31.50
C LYS A 2 32.26 -50.42 -30.75
N GLU A 3 30.98 -50.72 -30.66
CA GLU A 3 30.31 -51.80 -29.88
C GLU A 3 30.96 -52.07 -28.53
N VAL A 4 30.17 -51.84 -27.46
CA VAL A 4 29.94 -52.83 -26.42
C VAL A 4 28.97 -52.21 -25.35
N SER A 5 27.76 -52.69 -25.36
CA SER A 5 26.99 -53.45 -24.37
C SER A 5 26.74 -52.80 -23.01
N SER A 6 25.43 -52.63 -22.77
CA SER A 6 24.82 -52.62 -21.43
C SER A 6 24.98 -53.99 -20.76
N PRO A 7 24.97 -54.01 -19.42
CA PRO A 7 23.97 -54.82 -18.78
C PRO A 7 23.41 -54.31 -17.41
N SER A 8 22.25 -54.80 -17.21
CA SER A 8 21.61 -55.43 -16.06
C SER A 8 21.02 -54.54 -14.94
N SER A 9 19.76 -54.61 -14.99
CA SER A 9 18.72 -54.63 -13.93
C SER A 9 19.20 -54.96 -12.51
N MET A 10 18.87 -54.06 -11.58
CA MET A 10 18.75 -54.39 -10.14
C MET A 10 17.30 -54.24 -9.69
N PRO A 11 16.83 -55.11 -8.78
CA PRO A 11 15.43 -55.24 -8.45
C PRO A 11 14.96 -54.17 -7.44
N ASP A 12 13.77 -53.74 -7.74
CA ASP A 12 12.95 -52.83 -6.96
C ASP A 12 12.61 -53.46 -5.59
N LYS A 13 13.17 -52.89 -4.51
CA LYS A 13 12.77 -53.18 -3.15
C LYS A 13 11.78 -52.15 -2.66
N THR A 14 10.51 -52.42 -2.90
CA THR A 14 9.38 -51.74 -2.29
C THR A 14 9.39 -51.92 -0.76
N TYR A 15 9.87 -50.91 -0.03
CA TYR A 15 9.64 -50.83 1.39
C TYR A 15 8.24 -50.24 1.64
N LYS A 16 7.30 -51.11 1.96
CA LYS A 16 6.02 -50.75 2.58
C LYS A 16 6.31 -50.21 3.98
N LYS A 17 6.23 -48.88 4.14
CA LYS A 17 6.22 -48.22 5.42
C LYS A 17 4.83 -48.41 6.05
N GLU A 18 4.70 -49.31 6.98
CA GLU A 18 3.52 -49.46 7.82
C GLU A 18 3.35 -48.19 8.68
N ARG A 19 2.18 -47.57 8.60
CA ARG A 19 1.81 -46.42 9.44
C ARG A 19 1.52 -46.95 10.84
N PRO A 20 2.07 -46.34 11.91
CA PRO A 20 1.72 -46.73 13.27
C PRO A 20 0.25 -46.41 13.54
N VAL A 21 -0.48 -47.41 13.97
CA VAL A 21 -1.86 -47.32 14.44
C VAL A 21 -1.90 -46.41 15.66
N ASN A 22 -2.61 -45.31 15.53
CA ASN A 22 -2.79 -44.29 16.56
C ASN A 22 -3.69 -44.94 17.68
N LYS A 23 -3.09 -45.36 18.78
CA LYS A 23 -3.82 -45.73 19.98
C LYS A 23 -4.59 -44.52 20.49
N LYS A 24 -5.91 -44.63 20.49
CA LYS A 24 -6.80 -43.69 21.20
C LYS A 24 -6.30 -43.56 22.62
N ARG A 25 -5.79 -42.41 22.99
CA ARG A 25 -5.59 -42.02 24.38
C ARG A 25 -6.94 -41.68 24.94
N ASP A 26 -7.31 -42.37 26.02
CA ASP A 26 -8.49 -42.08 26.80
C ASP A 26 -8.48 -40.62 27.21
N GLU A 27 -9.47 -39.87 26.75
CA GLU A 27 -9.66 -38.49 27.09
C GLU A 27 -10.16 -38.37 28.54
N ASP A 28 -9.30 -37.93 29.42
CA ASP A 28 -9.65 -37.53 30.78
C ASP A 28 -10.69 -36.41 30.74
N PRO A 29 -11.90 -36.61 31.26
CA PRO A 29 -12.97 -35.60 31.19
C PRO A 29 -12.67 -34.33 32.01
N HIS A 30 -11.63 -34.34 32.83
CA HIS A 30 -11.28 -33.21 33.70
C HIS A 30 -10.30 -32.17 33.09
N ASN A 31 -9.80 -32.42 31.88
CA ASN A 31 -8.79 -31.52 31.26
C ASN A 31 -9.37 -30.59 30.16
N LYS A 32 -10.71 -30.59 29.99
CA LYS A 32 -11.37 -29.73 28.99
C LYS A 32 -11.49 -28.25 29.41
N ASP A 33 -11.43 -27.96 30.73
CA ASP A 33 -11.72 -26.60 31.19
C ASP A 33 -10.51 -25.67 31.29
N LYS A 34 -9.28 -26.19 31.17
CA LYS A 34 -8.08 -25.32 31.28
C LYS A 34 -7.62 -24.67 29.98
N ARG A 35 -8.07 -25.13 28.81
CA ARG A 35 -7.67 -24.55 27.50
C ARG A 35 -8.52 -23.37 27.05
N ASN A 36 -9.67 -23.13 27.68
CA ASN A 36 -10.60 -22.07 27.27
C ASN A 36 -10.54 -20.81 28.14
N ARG A 37 -9.63 -20.72 29.14
CA ARG A 37 -9.56 -19.53 30.02
C ARG A 37 -8.94 -18.27 29.40
N TYR A 38 -8.40 -18.36 28.19
CA TYR A 38 -7.75 -17.23 27.51
C TYR A 38 -8.22 -17.07 26.06
N ARG A 39 -9.40 -17.53 25.71
CA ARG A 39 -10.05 -17.04 24.51
C ARG A 39 -10.59 -15.65 24.85
N GLN A 40 -9.81 -14.63 24.52
CA GLN A 40 -10.34 -13.30 24.38
C GLN A 40 -11.52 -13.36 23.41
N PRO A 41 -12.65 -12.70 23.71
CA PRO A 41 -13.76 -12.67 22.76
C PRO A 41 -13.23 -12.09 21.44
N ASP A 42 -13.35 -12.86 20.38
CA ASP A 42 -12.98 -12.45 19.00
C ASP A 42 -13.98 -11.40 18.48
N PHE A 43 -14.14 -10.29 19.20
CA PHE A 43 -14.74 -9.10 18.65
C PHE A 43 -13.64 -8.36 17.87
N GLU A 44 -13.34 -8.83 16.68
CA GLU A 44 -12.51 -8.08 15.75
C GLU A 44 -13.36 -6.95 15.18
N PHE A 45 -13.20 -5.76 15.73
CA PHE A 45 -13.74 -4.52 15.15
C PHE A 45 -12.91 -4.14 13.91
N GLU A 46 -12.88 -5.04 12.93
CA GLU A 46 -12.19 -4.78 11.68
C GLU A 46 -13.08 -3.91 10.77
N GLY A 47 -12.50 -2.82 10.27
CA GLY A 47 -13.10 -2.07 9.17
C GLY A 47 -14.24 -1.11 9.52
N ILE A 48 -14.36 -0.68 10.78
CA ILE A 48 -15.40 0.27 11.21
C ILE A 48 -14.95 1.72 11.04
N ILE A 49 -13.63 1.98 11.17
CA ILE A 49 -13.08 3.35 11.17
C ILE A 49 -12.56 3.66 9.78
N GLU A 50 -13.12 4.68 9.15
CA GLU A 50 -12.58 5.25 7.92
C GLU A 50 -11.70 6.45 8.26
N THR A 51 -10.59 6.58 7.57
CA THR A 51 -9.64 7.67 7.75
C THR A 51 -9.10 8.14 6.41
N GLU A 52 -8.70 9.40 6.38
CA GLU A 52 -8.03 10.03 5.26
C GLU A 52 -6.74 10.68 5.74
N GLY A 53 -5.67 10.53 4.98
CA GLY A 53 -4.39 11.13 5.30
C GLY A 53 -3.46 11.17 4.11
N VAL A 54 -2.39 11.94 4.23
CA VAL A 54 -1.35 12.05 3.21
C VAL A 54 -0.22 11.08 3.52
N LEU A 55 0.14 10.27 2.54
CA LEU A 55 1.19 9.27 2.69
C LEU A 55 2.58 9.91 2.77
N ASP A 56 3.29 9.58 3.83
CA ASP A 56 4.70 9.85 4.04
C ASP A 56 5.46 8.53 4.07
N THR A 57 6.33 8.27 3.08
CA THR A 57 7.06 7.00 2.97
C THR A 57 8.42 7.10 3.63
N MET A 58 8.76 6.10 4.42
CA MET A 58 10.07 5.98 5.06
C MET A 58 11.08 5.30 4.14
N SER A 59 12.37 5.51 4.39
CA SER A 59 13.48 4.89 3.65
C SER A 59 13.42 3.36 3.62
N GLU A 60 12.81 2.76 4.62
CA GLU A 60 12.64 1.31 4.76
C GLU A 60 11.50 0.73 3.90
N GLY A 61 10.72 1.61 3.23
CA GLY A 61 9.67 1.23 2.28
C GLY A 61 8.27 1.08 2.86
N TYR A 62 8.08 1.20 4.17
CA TYR A 62 6.75 1.38 4.77
C TYR A 62 6.42 2.88 4.88
N GLY A 63 5.20 3.23 5.27
CA GLY A 63 4.80 4.63 5.39
C GLY A 63 3.77 4.89 6.46
N PHE A 64 3.47 6.17 6.66
CA PHE A 64 2.42 6.65 7.54
C PHE A 64 1.49 7.59 6.80
N LEU A 65 0.19 7.48 7.07
CA LEU A 65 -0.75 8.52 6.65
C LEU A 65 -0.75 9.60 7.72
N ARG A 66 -0.36 10.80 7.32
CA ARG A 66 -0.32 11.99 8.15
C ARG A 66 -1.64 12.72 8.09
N SER A 67 -2.15 13.14 9.25
CA SER A 67 -3.39 13.92 9.34
C SER A 67 -3.15 15.41 9.07
N SER A 68 -4.13 16.04 8.42
CA SER A 68 -4.21 17.51 8.27
C SER A 68 -4.33 18.23 9.63
N ASP A 69 -4.96 17.59 10.62
CA ASP A 69 -5.19 18.17 11.94
C ASP A 69 -3.90 18.47 12.69
N PHE A 70 -2.85 17.71 12.40
CA PHE A 70 -1.51 17.90 12.94
C PHE A 70 -0.55 18.56 11.94
N ASN A 71 -1.07 19.28 10.96
CA ASN A 71 -0.27 19.91 9.89
C ASN A 71 0.70 18.95 9.21
N TYR A 72 0.28 17.69 9.03
CA TYR A 72 1.06 16.60 8.42
C TYR A 72 2.35 16.25 9.19
N LEU A 73 2.47 16.67 10.43
CA LEU A 73 3.56 16.27 11.32
C LEU A 73 3.27 14.91 11.95
N SER A 74 4.32 14.30 12.53
CA SER A 74 4.19 13.04 13.24
C SER A 74 3.25 13.18 14.45
N SER A 75 2.24 12.32 14.52
CA SER A 75 1.21 12.34 15.55
C SER A 75 0.89 10.93 16.06
N PRO A 76 0.25 10.79 17.22
CA PRO A 76 -0.23 9.50 17.70
C PRO A 76 -1.35 8.90 16.81
N ASP A 77 -2.02 9.73 16.01
CA ASP A 77 -3.11 9.34 15.11
C ASP A 77 -2.62 8.88 13.73
N ASP A 78 -1.30 8.80 13.54
CA ASP A 78 -0.71 8.32 12.30
C ASP A 78 -1.14 6.89 12.01
N VAL A 79 -1.52 6.64 10.76
CA VAL A 79 -1.93 5.33 10.29
C VAL A 79 -0.76 4.64 9.58
N TYR A 80 -0.41 3.46 10.06
CA TYR A 80 0.65 2.66 9.47
C TYR A 80 0.21 2.00 8.16
N VAL A 81 1.02 2.18 7.12
CA VAL A 81 0.85 1.56 5.80
C VAL A 81 2.01 0.61 5.53
N SER A 82 1.70 -0.64 5.26
CA SER A 82 2.72 -1.66 5.00
C SER A 82 3.39 -1.47 3.64
N GLN A 83 4.63 -1.93 3.53
CA GLN A 83 5.39 -1.92 2.28
C GLN A 83 4.66 -2.68 1.15
N SER A 84 3.98 -3.78 1.49
CA SER A 84 3.20 -4.56 0.53
C SER A 84 2.03 -3.77 -0.05
N GLN A 85 1.33 -2.96 0.76
CA GLN A 85 0.26 -2.09 0.30
C GLN A 85 0.79 -0.97 -0.60
N ILE A 86 1.90 -0.33 -0.21
CA ILE A 86 2.55 0.71 -1.02
C ILE A 86 2.91 0.17 -2.41
N ARG A 87 3.49 -1.02 -2.48
CA ARG A 87 3.85 -1.65 -3.77
C ARG A 87 2.62 -2.11 -4.56
N LEU A 88 1.62 -2.68 -3.90
CA LEU A 88 0.42 -3.22 -4.55
C LEU A 88 -0.38 -2.13 -5.26
N PHE A 89 -0.54 -0.97 -4.62
CA PHE A 89 -1.32 0.15 -5.15
C PHE A 89 -0.48 1.21 -5.87
N GLY A 90 0.84 1.05 -5.91
CA GLY A 90 1.75 2.02 -6.52
C GLY A 90 1.70 3.39 -5.83
N LEU A 91 1.56 3.39 -4.48
CA LEU A 91 1.48 4.60 -3.69
C LEU A 91 2.81 5.36 -3.69
N LYS A 92 2.74 6.66 -3.67
CA LYS A 92 3.90 7.56 -3.59
C LYS A 92 3.73 8.54 -2.44
N THR A 93 4.85 9.05 -1.95
CA THR A 93 4.85 10.14 -0.97
C THR A 93 4.05 11.33 -1.50
N GLY A 94 3.16 11.86 -0.66
CA GLY A 94 2.25 12.94 -1.02
C GLY A 94 0.89 12.50 -1.57
N ASP A 95 0.64 11.20 -1.76
CA ASP A 95 -0.70 10.71 -2.13
C ASP A 95 -1.66 10.82 -0.95
N THR A 96 -2.84 11.37 -1.21
CA THR A 96 -3.94 11.36 -0.25
C THR A 96 -4.66 10.02 -0.34
N VAL A 97 -4.61 9.24 0.74
CA VAL A 97 -5.21 7.92 0.82
C VAL A 97 -6.40 7.95 1.76
N HIS A 98 -7.56 7.54 1.25
CA HIS A 98 -8.76 7.29 2.02
C HIS A 98 -8.94 5.78 2.17
N GLY A 99 -9.06 5.31 3.40
CA GLY A 99 -9.10 3.88 3.66
C GLY A 99 -9.70 3.53 5.01
N THR A 100 -9.78 2.24 5.27
CA THR A 100 -10.33 1.68 6.49
C THR A 100 -9.21 1.16 7.36
N VAL A 101 -9.24 1.50 8.63
CA VAL A 101 -8.26 1.11 9.64
C VAL A 101 -8.87 0.22 10.71
N ARG A 102 -8.05 -0.50 11.45
CA ARG A 102 -8.44 -1.23 12.65
C ARG A 102 -7.77 -0.66 13.89
N PRO A 103 -8.32 -0.91 15.08
CA PRO A 103 -7.62 -0.61 16.32
C PRO A 103 -6.28 -1.35 16.40
N PRO A 104 -5.25 -0.75 17.03
CA PRO A 104 -3.98 -1.42 17.27
C PRO A 104 -4.18 -2.59 18.23
N LYS A 105 -3.53 -3.73 17.94
CA LYS A 105 -3.47 -4.89 18.84
C LYS A 105 -2.41 -4.66 19.92
N GLU A 106 -2.41 -5.53 20.96
CA GLU A 106 -1.39 -5.46 22.01
C GLU A 106 0.03 -5.49 21.41
N GLY A 107 0.82 -4.45 21.70
CA GLY A 107 2.18 -4.26 21.18
C GLY A 107 2.28 -3.42 19.90
N GLU A 108 1.17 -3.07 19.25
CA GLU A 108 1.17 -2.14 18.12
C GLU A 108 0.97 -0.71 18.63
N LYS A 109 1.75 0.23 18.10
CA LYS A 109 1.68 1.65 18.49
C LYS A 109 0.70 2.45 17.62
N TYR A 110 0.57 2.10 16.35
CA TYR A 110 -0.19 2.84 15.35
C TYR A 110 -1.37 2.04 14.81
N PHE A 111 -2.38 2.74 14.32
CA PHE A 111 -3.51 2.13 13.62
C PHE A 111 -3.05 1.58 12.27
N PRO A 112 -3.16 0.27 12.00
CA PRO A 112 -2.79 -0.25 10.69
C PRO A 112 -3.92 -0.06 9.67
N LEU A 113 -3.55 0.31 8.44
CA LEU A 113 -4.45 0.38 7.30
C LEU A 113 -4.81 -1.02 6.84
N ILE A 114 -6.11 -1.35 6.80
CA ILE A 114 -6.60 -2.65 6.30
C ILE A 114 -6.90 -2.57 4.80
N LYS A 115 -7.67 -1.55 4.40
CA LYS A 115 -8.19 -1.43 3.05
C LYS A 115 -8.03 -0.01 2.53
N VAL A 116 -7.58 0.10 1.29
CA VAL A 116 -7.55 1.36 0.56
C VAL A 116 -8.84 1.48 -0.24
N ASN A 117 -9.63 2.53 0.03
CA ASN A 117 -10.88 2.80 -0.66
C ASN A 117 -10.65 3.73 -1.85
N LYS A 118 -9.91 4.83 -1.66
CA LYS A 118 -9.60 5.81 -2.71
C LYS A 118 -8.17 6.33 -2.56
N ILE A 119 -7.58 6.75 -3.67
CA ILE A 119 -6.27 7.41 -3.72
C ILE A 119 -6.45 8.69 -4.52
N ASN A 120 -6.18 9.83 -3.92
CA ASN A 120 -6.41 11.15 -4.54
C ASN A 120 -7.87 11.31 -5.06
N GLY A 121 -8.83 10.72 -4.36
CA GLY A 121 -10.25 10.73 -4.74
C GLY A 121 -10.65 9.75 -5.85
N ILE A 122 -9.69 9.00 -6.42
CA ILE A 122 -9.87 8.08 -7.56
C ILE A 122 -9.76 6.62 -7.09
N ASP A 123 -10.33 5.70 -7.88
CA ASP A 123 -10.22 4.26 -7.62
C ASP A 123 -8.75 3.78 -7.67
N PRO A 124 -8.29 2.98 -6.71
CA PRO A 124 -6.92 2.48 -6.67
C PRO A 124 -6.45 1.75 -7.93
N LYS A 125 -7.38 1.11 -8.66
CA LYS A 125 -7.05 0.41 -9.91
C LYS A 125 -6.55 1.35 -11.00
N ILE A 126 -7.16 2.53 -11.10
CA ILE A 126 -6.79 3.56 -12.09
C ILE A 126 -5.46 4.19 -11.71
N VAL A 127 -5.27 4.48 -10.42
CA VAL A 127 -4.06 5.15 -9.92
C VAL A 127 -2.81 4.28 -10.08
N ARG A 128 -2.96 2.96 -9.98
CA ARG A 128 -1.83 2.04 -10.13
C ARG A 128 -1.09 2.17 -11.46
N ASP A 129 -1.83 2.42 -12.53
CA ASP A 129 -1.30 2.50 -13.90
C ASP A 129 -0.88 3.92 -14.29
N ARG A 130 -0.82 4.85 -13.32
CA ARG A 130 -0.42 6.25 -13.56
C ARG A 130 1.05 6.37 -13.97
N VAL A 131 1.30 7.31 -14.87
CA VAL A 131 2.66 7.73 -15.23
C VAL A 131 3.19 8.69 -14.16
N SER A 132 4.40 8.46 -13.68
CA SER A 132 5.06 9.37 -12.73
C SER A 132 5.37 10.71 -13.39
N PHE A 133 5.30 11.79 -12.61
CA PHE A 133 5.61 13.14 -13.07
C PHE A 133 6.99 13.24 -13.74
N GLU A 134 7.98 12.52 -13.23
CA GLU A 134 9.34 12.45 -13.77
C GLU A 134 9.42 11.94 -15.22
N HIS A 135 8.41 11.17 -15.66
CA HIS A 135 8.34 10.59 -17.00
C HIS A 135 7.43 11.37 -17.95
N LEU A 136 6.85 12.49 -17.48
CA LEU A 136 6.03 13.34 -18.31
C LEU A 136 6.89 14.18 -19.24
N THR A 137 6.49 14.28 -20.51
CA THR A 137 7.13 15.18 -21.46
C THR A 137 6.71 16.62 -21.16
N PRO A 138 7.65 17.56 -20.93
CA PRO A 138 7.30 18.95 -20.72
C PRO A 138 6.73 19.56 -22.00
N LEU A 139 5.54 20.14 -21.89
CA LEU A 139 4.92 20.90 -22.97
C LEU A 139 5.06 22.38 -22.66
N PHE A 140 5.71 23.10 -23.56
CA PHE A 140 5.82 24.55 -23.45
C PHE A 140 4.57 25.22 -24.06
N PRO A 141 4.10 26.36 -23.50
CA PRO A 141 2.91 27.03 -23.97
C PRO A 141 3.16 27.66 -25.38
N ASP A 142 2.28 27.34 -26.33
CA ASP A 142 2.31 27.87 -27.69
C ASP A 142 1.61 29.23 -27.80
N LYS A 143 0.72 29.54 -26.86
CA LYS A 143 -0.12 30.74 -26.87
C LYS A 143 0.14 31.60 -25.66
N LYS A 144 0.26 32.91 -25.84
CA LYS A 144 0.38 33.88 -24.76
C LYS A 144 -0.97 34.48 -24.36
N PHE A 145 -1.08 34.99 -23.15
CA PHE A 145 -2.14 35.89 -22.75
C PHE A 145 -1.87 37.29 -23.33
N ASN A 146 -2.92 37.92 -23.84
CA ASN A 146 -2.86 39.35 -24.28
C ASN A 146 -3.39 40.21 -23.13
N LEU A 147 -2.52 40.71 -22.27
CA LEU A 147 -2.91 41.49 -21.09
C LEU A 147 -3.29 42.93 -21.45
N ALA A 148 -2.85 43.43 -22.59
CA ALA A 148 -3.02 44.81 -23.01
C ALA A 148 -4.24 45.07 -23.93
N GLU A 149 -5.18 44.07 -24.11
CA GLU A 149 -6.27 44.23 -25.10
C GLU A 149 -7.38 45.21 -24.63
N LYS A 150 -7.89 45.10 -23.40
CA LYS A 150 -9.10 45.83 -22.96
C LYS A 150 -8.86 46.89 -21.90
N ASN A 151 -7.93 46.71 -20.99
CA ASN A 151 -7.57 47.66 -19.94
C ASN A 151 -6.07 47.94 -20.01
N ASN A 152 -5.70 48.75 -20.96
CA ASN A 152 -4.33 49.02 -21.34
C ASN A 152 -3.67 49.97 -20.32
N THR A 153 -2.90 49.44 -19.39
CA THR A 153 -2.02 50.19 -18.51
C THR A 153 -0.58 50.10 -19.01
N ILE A 154 0.26 51.05 -18.62
CA ILE A 154 1.69 51.01 -18.96
C ILE A 154 2.32 49.70 -18.46
N SER A 155 1.95 49.27 -17.25
CA SER A 155 2.44 48.03 -16.65
C SER A 155 2.09 46.80 -17.45
N THR A 156 0.83 46.64 -17.89
CA THR A 156 0.38 45.48 -18.69
C THR A 156 1.07 45.43 -20.06
N ARG A 157 1.34 46.61 -20.69
CA ARG A 157 2.10 46.67 -21.93
C ARG A 157 3.55 46.26 -21.77
N ILE A 158 4.18 46.68 -20.65
CA ILE A 158 5.56 46.27 -20.33
C ILE A 158 5.65 44.78 -20.14
N ILE A 159 4.71 44.19 -19.39
CA ILE A 159 4.67 42.72 -19.15
C ILE A 159 4.51 41.99 -20.49
N ASP A 160 3.55 42.36 -21.32
CA ASP A 160 3.31 41.69 -22.61
C ASP A 160 4.52 41.78 -23.57
N LEU A 161 5.33 42.86 -23.45
CA LEU A 161 6.47 43.08 -24.31
C LEU A 161 7.74 42.36 -23.82
N PHE A 162 8.04 42.44 -22.52
CA PHE A 162 9.31 41.95 -21.96
C PHE A 162 9.21 40.60 -21.25
N SER A 163 8.04 40.25 -20.74
CA SER A 163 7.82 39.02 -20.00
C SER A 163 6.43 38.41 -20.31
N PRO A 164 6.22 37.97 -21.57
CA PRO A 164 4.94 37.42 -21.98
C PRO A 164 4.60 36.17 -21.15
N ILE A 165 3.34 36.05 -20.69
CA ILE A 165 2.84 34.94 -19.91
C ILE A 165 2.14 33.95 -20.85
N GLY A 166 2.61 32.70 -20.85
CA GLY A 166 2.04 31.62 -21.65
C GLY A 166 0.77 31.05 -21.04
N LYS A 167 -0.15 30.56 -21.86
CA LYS A 167 -1.32 29.83 -21.41
C LYS A 167 -0.92 28.41 -21.01
N GLY A 168 -1.07 28.05 -19.73
CA GLY A 168 -0.67 26.77 -19.18
C GLY A 168 0.70 26.78 -18.49
N GLN A 169 1.27 27.96 -18.31
CA GLN A 169 2.51 28.13 -17.56
C GLN A 169 2.28 28.13 -16.05
#